data_b2e196ad53beddd3c9955ad1f8ac5d25
#
_entry.id   b2e196ad53beddd3c9955ad1f8ac5d25
#
_cell.length_a   1.000
_cell.length_b   1.000
_cell.length_c   1.000
_cell.angle_alpha   90.00
_cell.angle_beta   90.00
_cell.angle_gamma   90.00
#
_symmetry.space_group_name_H-M   'P 1'
#
loop_
_entity.id
_entity.type
_entity.pdbx_description
1 polymer ?
#
loop_
_entity_poly.entity_id
_entity_poly.type
_entity_poly.pdbx_seq_one_letter_code
_entity_poly.pdbx_strand_id
1 'polypeptide(L)'
;MPVAMDLMKRFHMSNRRCRFSGKQVCRVVATRRQILEQTSLGFGALAARVLFAEESDAPSRFDNPLAPKAPHLTPRAKSVIFMYMDGGISQVDSFDPKPRLAAENGQARPFAIDATVFNQNGNLLASPWRFKRCGQSGIPISDLFPQLRSVADELCVIRSMTAFSANHPNATYALHSGHARLGRPSVGAWVTYGLGTQSRNFPGFVVVHGGQMFSGGMSNIGSGFLPANYQGSMMLPSAPYLPNLLRQDVSAGVQTAKQRVLRQLDQDLANSAGENSVIEAAIANHELAFRMQSAAPELFDLSRETAPTKKRYGLEAEYANTRKYGTQCLIARRLVERGVRFIELTINPGNSDRWDQHSDLKNGHARNALAVDQPVAALIKDLKARGLLDSTLIVCTSEFGRTPFAQGTNGRDHNPQGFSMWMAGGGIRGGTVYGATDEYGYRAVENKLTVHDLHANMLYLLGIDHTRLTFRFGGRDVRLTDVHGRIVNELIA
;
A
#
# COMPACT_ATOMS: atom_id res chain seq x y z
N MET A 1 46.64 9.26 -19.90
CA MET A 1 46.84 10.38 -20.83
C MET A 1 47.37 9.81 -22.13
N PRO A 2 46.63 9.76 -23.22
CA PRO A 2 46.05 10.85 -24.00
C PRO A 2 44.70 10.44 -24.64
N VAL A 3 43.60 10.92 -24.17
CA VAL A 3 42.25 10.78 -24.83
C VAL A 3 41.44 12.11 -24.81
N ALA A 4 42.01 13.17 -24.23
CA ALA A 4 41.29 14.42 -24.03
C ALA A 4 41.52 15.49 -25.13
N MET A 5 42.24 15.18 -26.22
CA MET A 5 42.62 16.20 -27.22
C MET A 5 41.91 16.10 -28.59
N ASP A 6 41.04 15.11 -28.81
CA ASP A 6 40.41 14.91 -30.13
C ASP A 6 38.94 15.38 -30.25
N LEU A 7 38.34 15.87 -29.17
CA LEU A 7 36.95 16.38 -29.17
C LEU A 7 36.82 17.88 -29.50
N MET A 8 37.94 18.60 -29.66
CA MET A 8 37.91 20.07 -29.91
C MET A 8 38.03 20.46 -31.40
N LYS A 9 38.12 19.51 -32.33
CA LYS A 9 38.35 19.84 -33.76
C LYS A 9 37.18 19.64 -34.71
N ARG A 10 35.96 19.39 -34.23
CA ARG A 10 34.79 19.13 -35.12
C ARG A 10 33.63 20.12 -35.00
N PHE A 11 33.87 21.36 -34.63
CA PHE A 11 32.85 22.40 -34.79
C PHE A 11 33.42 23.58 -35.54
N HIS A 12 33.57 23.43 -36.87
CA HIS A 12 33.72 24.53 -37.79
C HIS A 12 32.65 24.43 -38.88
N MET A 13 31.77 25.40 -38.81
CA MET A 13 30.95 26.05 -39.90
C MET A 13 30.14 25.23 -40.90
N SER A 14 28.85 25.52 -40.96
CA SER A 14 28.29 26.00 -42.24
C SER A 14 27.07 26.89 -42.01
N ASN A 15 27.21 28.12 -42.41
CA ASN A 15 26.15 29.08 -42.63
C ASN A 15 25.32 28.65 -43.86
N ARG A 16 24.08 28.16 -43.67
CA ARG A 16 23.09 28.14 -44.75
C ARG A 16 21.76 28.68 -44.20
N ARG A 17 21.37 29.81 -44.75
CA ARG A 17 20.04 30.42 -44.64
C ARG A 17 19.03 29.47 -45.26
N CYS A 18 18.06 28.99 -44.49
CA CYS A 18 16.80 28.51 -45.03
C CYS A 18 15.68 29.47 -44.54
N ARG A 19 15.04 30.16 -45.50
CA ARG A 19 13.78 30.87 -45.27
C ARG A 19 12.66 29.84 -45.19
N PHE A 20 11.97 29.76 -44.07
CA PHE A 20 10.57 29.32 -44.00
C PHE A 20 9.83 30.12 -42.93
N SER A 21 8.66 30.55 -43.27
CA SER A 21 7.77 31.43 -42.51
C SER A 21 7.18 30.76 -41.27
N GLY A 22 7.08 31.53 -40.20
CA GLY A 22 6.12 31.26 -39.12
C GLY A 22 6.69 30.79 -37.80
N LYS A 23 6.72 31.71 -36.82
CA LYS A 23 7.08 31.61 -35.40
C LYS A 23 8.58 31.51 -35.10
N GLN A 24 9.19 32.68 -34.89
CA GLN A 24 10.54 32.83 -34.35
C GLN A 24 10.57 32.30 -32.92
N VAL A 25 11.19 31.15 -32.73
CA VAL A 25 11.79 30.78 -31.45
C VAL A 25 13.16 31.43 -31.41
N CYS A 26 13.30 32.56 -30.70
CA CYS A 26 14.60 33.15 -30.42
C CYS A 26 15.40 32.18 -29.53
N ARG A 27 16.27 31.37 -30.15
CA ARG A 27 17.38 30.76 -29.43
C ARG A 27 18.40 31.86 -29.11
N VAL A 28 18.39 32.35 -27.90
CA VAL A 28 19.47 33.16 -27.38
C VAL A 28 20.68 32.25 -27.23
N VAL A 29 21.59 32.29 -28.20
CA VAL A 29 22.89 31.62 -28.10
C VAL A 29 23.77 32.51 -27.22
N ALA A 30 23.85 32.23 -25.92
CA ALA A 30 24.73 32.94 -25.02
C ALA A 30 26.20 32.73 -25.44
N THR A 31 26.96 33.80 -25.52
CA THR A 31 28.41 33.76 -25.78
C THR A 31 29.16 33.20 -24.55
N ARG A 32 30.36 32.61 -24.77
CA ARG A 32 31.19 32.14 -23.64
C ARG A 32 31.42 33.20 -22.55
N ARG A 33 31.54 34.45 -22.93
CA ARG A 33 31.65 35.56 -22.01
C ARG A 33 30.37 35.79 -21.21
N GLN A 34 29.21 35.74 -21.84
CA GLN A 34 27.92 35.86 -21.17
C GLN A 34 27.67 34.68 -20.21
N ILE A 35 28.10 33.46 -20.58
CA ILE A 35 28.00 32.28 -19.68
C ILE A 35 28.94 32.47 -18.48
N LEU A 36 30.18 32.97 -18.68
CA LEU A 36 31.11 33.21 -17.57
C LEU A 36 30.67 34.40 -16.69
N GLU A 37 30.14 35.48 -17.27
CA GLU A 37 29.56 36.60 -16.53
C GLU A 37 28.29 36.19 -15.76
N GLN A 38 27.44 35.36 -16.35
CA GLN A 38 26.24 34.80 -15.69
C GLN A 38 26.59 33.79 -14.61
N THR A 39 27.63 32.96 -14.75
CA THR A 39 28.09 32.05 -13.70
C THR A 39 28.76 32.74 -12.55
N SER A 40 29.61 33.75 -12.80
CA SER A 40 30.30 34.51 -11.74
C SER A 40 29.34 35.46 -11.01
N LEU A 41 28.42 36.12 -11.68
CA LEU A 41 27.33 36.87 -11.09
C LEU A 41 26.24 35.98 -10.49
N GLY A 42 26.04 34.77 -11.04
CA GLY A 42 25.03 33.81 -10.61
C GLY A 42 25.26 33.30 -9.18
N PHE A 43 26.49 32.92 -8.87
CA PHE A 43 26.82 32.48 -7.50
C PHE A 43 26.81 33.66 -6.49
N GLY A 44 27.28 34.84 -6.87
CA GLY A 44 27.21 36.04 -6.04
C GLY A 44 25.77 36.55 -5.87
N ALA A 45 24.98 36.55 -6.92
CA ALA A 45 23.57 36.92 -6.88
C ALA A 45 22.72 35.90 -6.13
N LEU A 46 23.03 34.62 -6.25
CA LEU A 46 22.37 33.53 -5.47
C LEU A 46 22.73 33.68 -3.98
N ALA A 47 23.99 33.91 -3.65
CA ALA A 47 24.43 34.15 -2.27
C ALA A 47 23.82 35.43 -1.69
N ALA A 48 23.76 36.53 -2.45
CA ALA A 48 23.13 37.77 -2.04
C ALA A 48 21.59 37.58 -1.85
N ARG A 49 20.91 36.93 -2.75
CA ARG A 49 19.46 36.58 -2.58
C ARG A 49 19.22 35.77 -1.32
N VAL A 50 20.08 34.80 -1.00
CA VAL A 50 19.96 33.98 0.24
C VAL A 50 20.24 34.83 1.50
N LEU A 51 21.16 35.80 1.43
CA LEU A 51 21.51 36.68 2.56
C LEU A 51 20.47 37.79 2.80
N PHE A 52 19.81 38.26 1.74
CA PHE A 52 18.83 39.35 1.80
C PHE A 52 17.36 38.84 1.68
N ALA A 53 17.12 37.53 1.56
CA ALA A 53 15.76 36.98 1.66
C ALA A 53 15.32 37.13 3.11
N GLU A 54 14.59 38.19 3.41
CA GLU A 54 13.78 38.27 4.62
C GLU A 54 12.90 37.05 4.70
N GLU A 55 12.66 36.56 5.91
CA GLU A 55 11.76 35.44 6.22
C GLU A 55 10.34 35.75 5.72
N SER A 56 10.13 35.67 4.43
CA SER A 56 8.78 35.60 3.91
C SER A 56 8.34 34.13 3.98
N ASP A 57 7.55 33.80 4.99
CA ASP A 57 6.64 32.64 5.01
C ASP A 57 5.56 32.79 3.93
N ALA A 58 5.91 33.29 2.75
CA ALA A 58 4.98 33.31 1.64
C ALA A 58 4.64 31.85 1.28
N PRO A 59 3.34 31.46 1.31
CA PRO A 59 2.93 30.15 0.86
C PRO A 59 3.49 29.93 -0.55
N SER A 60 4.11 28.77 -0.76
CA SER A 60 4.58 28.41 -2.09
C SER A 60 3.41 28.56 -3.06
N ARG A 61 3.60 29.16 -4.25
CA ARG A 61 2.59 29.28 -5.29
C ARG A 61 2.09 27.92 -5.82
N PHE A 62 2.69 26.85 -5.35
CA PHE A 62 2.32 25.49 -5.72
C PHE A 62 1.38 24.93 -4.65
N ASP A 63 0.14 24.68 -5.04
CA ASP A 63 -0.79 23.91 -4.24
C ASP A 63 -0.12 22.58 -3.87
N ASN A 64 -0.02 22.30 -2.55
CA ASN A 64 0.50 21.01 -2.11
C ASN A 64 -0.43 19.91 -2.65
N PRO A 65 0.01 19.07 -3.61
CA PRO A 65 -0.87 18.07 -4.24
C PRO A 65 -1.35 17.02 -3.24
N LEU A 66 -0.68 16.90 -2.09
CA LEU A 66 -1.04 16.03 -0.99
C LEU A 66 -1.89 16.74 0.09
N ALA A 67 -2.24 18.01 -0.08
CA ALA A 67 -3.13 18.70 0.86
C ALA A 67 -4.47 17.96 1.00
N PRO A 68 -5.10 17.99 2.19
CA PRO A 68 -6.41 17.38 2.37
C PRO A 68 -7.43 17.95 1.39
N LYS A 69 -8.17 17.06 0.73
CA LYS A 69 -9.26 17.39 -0.20
C LYS A 69 -10.61 17.04 0.41
N ALA A 70 -11.64 17.81 0.05
CA ALA A 70 -13.00 17.53 0.48
C ALA A 70 -13.49 16.19 -0.10
N PRO A 71 -14.08 15.31 0.70
CA PRO A 71 -14.67 14.07 0.21
C PRO A 71 -15.96 14.35 -0.57
N HIS A 72 -16.39 13.41 -1.41
CA HIS A 72 -17.64 13.49 -2.16
C HIS A 72 -18.86 13.20 -1.29
N LEU A 73 -18.69 12.37 -0.27
CA LEU A 73 -19.70 11.87 0.66
C LEU A 73 -19.20 12.06 2.09
N THR A 74 -20.08 11.95 3.07
CA THR A 74 -19.69 11.95 4.49
C THR A 74 -18.79 10.73 4.78
N PRO A 75 -17.51 10.93 5.15
CA PRO A 75 -16.59 9.83 5.40
C PRO A 75 -16.91 9.15 6.73
N ARG A 76 -16.82 7.84 6.76
CA ARG A 76 -16.86 7.02 7.99
C ARG A 76 -15.44 6.69 8.46
N ALA A 77 -14.52 6.47 7.52
CA ALA A 77 -13.11 6.27 7.79
C ALA A 77 -12.26 7.48 7.37
N LYS A 78 -11.21 7.74 8.13
CA LYS A 78 -10.18 8.76 7.82
C LYS A 78 -8.90 8.12 7.31
N SER A 79 -8.60 6.91 7.75
CA SER A 79 -7.38 6.17 7.40
C SER A 79 -7.72 4.72 7.08
N VAL A 80 -6.86 4.09 6.28
CA VAL A 80 -6.91 2.66 5.96
C VAL A 80 -5.62 2.01 6.44
N ILE A 81 -5.74 0.84 7.09
CA ILE A 81 -4.64 -0.11 7.29
C ILE A 81 -4.95 -1.34 6.44
N PHE A 82 -4.22 -1.52 5.36
CA PHE A 82 -4.36 -2.62 4.41
C PHE A 82 -3.33 -3.69 4.74
N MET A 83 -3.77 -4.81 5.31
CA MET A 83 -2.93 -5.95 5.69
C MET A 83 -2.92 -6.96 4.54
N TYR A 84 -1.89 -6.90 3.72
CA TYR A 84 -1.72 -7.82 2.61
C TYR A 84 -0.98 -9.09 3.05
N MET A 85 -1.67 -10.22 2.96
CA MET A 85 -1.21 -11.55 3.36
C MET A 85 -0.78 -12.34 2.13
N ASP A 86 0.42 -12.03 1.62
CA ASP A 86 0.99 -12.59 0.39
C ASP A 86 1.01 -14.12 0.40
N GLY A 87 0.49 -14.73 -0.64
CA GLY A 87 0.53 -16.16 -0.87
C GLY A 87 -0.82 -16.89 -0.77
N GLY A 88 -1.89 -16.26 -0.32
CA GLY A 88 -3.23 -16.87 -0.32
C GLY A 88 -3.59 -17.62 0.95
N ILE A 89 -4.22 -16.93 1.92
CA ILE A 89 -4.75 -17.57 3.14
C ILE A 89 -5.84 -18.59 2.75
N SER A 90 -5.72 -19.80 3.27
CA SER A 90 -6.75 -20.84 3.06
C SER A 90 -8.03 -20.49 3.83
N GLN A 91 -9.12 -20.25 3.10
CA GLN A 91 -10.44 -19.94 3.67
C GLN A 91 -10.97 -21.09 4.54
N VAL A 92 -10.83 -22.33 4.06
CA VAL A 92 -11.34 -23.52 4.77
C VAL A 92 -10.52 -23.86 6.02
N ASP A 93 -9.34 -23.26 6.17
CA ASP A 93 -8.47 -23.46 7.32
C ASP A 93 -8.51 -22.27 8.30
N SER A 94 -9.19 -21.17 7.96
CA SER A 94 -9.15 -19.92 8.74
C SER A 94 -10.55 -19.47 9.22
N PHE A 95 -11.45 -19.07 8.30
CA PHE A 95 -12.72 -18.41 8.64
C PHE A 95 -13.96 -19.07 8.03
N ASP A 96 -13.81 -20.11 7.20
CA ASP A 96 -14.89 -20.74 6.48
C ASP A 96 -14.98 -22.26 6.74
N PRO A 97 -15.49 -22.68 7.93
CA PRO A 97 -15.60 -24.09 8.29
C PRO A 97 -16.53 -24.84 7.33
N LYS A 98 -16.10 -26.02 6.86
CA LYS A 98 -16.84 -26.86 5.92
C LYS A 98 -17.07 -28.26 6.51
N PRO A 99 -18.23 -28.49 7.15
CA PRO A 99 -18.55 -29.80 7.75
C PRO A 99 -18.52 -30.94 6.74
N ARG A 100 -19.00 -30.72 5.50
CA ARG A 100 -19.00 -31.71 4.44
C ARG A 100 -17.58 -32.07 3.99
N LEU A 101 -16.71 -31.06 3.82
CA LEU A 101 -15.29 -31.29 3.53
C LEU A 101 -14.61 -32.13 4.63
N ALA A 102 -14.99 -31.91 5.89
CA ALA A 102 -14.47 -32.68 7.01
C ALA A 102 -14.96 -34.12 7.00
N ALA A 103 -16.24 -34.35 6.70
CA ALA A 103 -16.85 -35.69 6.63
C ALA A 103 -16.31 -36.53 5.47
N GLU A 104 -16.03 -35.91 4.34
CA GLU A 104 -15.56 -36.55 3.11
C GLU A 104 -14.04 -36.46 2.90
N ASN A 105 -13.30 -36.19 3.96
CA ASN A 105 -11.83 -36.07 3.90
C ASN A 105 -11.19 -37.31 3.26
N GLY A 106 -10.29 -37.09 2.32
CA GLY A 106 -9.55 -38.15 1.63
C GLY A 106 -10.36 -38.83 0.48
N GLN A 107 -11.65 -38.49 0.28
CA GLN A 107 -12.44 -38.99 -0.83
C GLN A 107 -12.14 -38.23 -2.14
N ALA A 108 -12.49 -38.86 -3.27
CA ALA A 108 -12.43 -38.20 -4.57
C ALA A 108 -13.41 -37.01 -4.60
N ARG A 109 -13.03 -35.96 -5.34
CA ARG A 109 -13.86 -34.77 -5.49
C ARG A 109 -15.16 -35.08 -6.25
N PRO A 110 -16.35 -34.75 -5.72
CA PRO A 110 -17.62 -34.98 -6.40
C PRO A 110 -18.02 -33.85 -7.36
N PHE A 111 -17.12 -32.90 -7.66
CA PHE A 111 -17.37 -31.72 -8.49
C PHE A 111 -16.27 -31.49 -9.51
N ALA A 112 -16.62 -30.83 -10.61
CA ALA A 112 -15.66 -30.36 -11.61
C ALA A 112 -14.86 -29.14 -11.09
N ILE A 113 -13.60 -29.10 -11.45
CA ILE A 113 -12.68 -27.99 -11.13
C ILE A 113 -12.21 -27.30 -12.40
N ASP A 114 -11.88 -26.02 -12.26
CA ASP A 114 -11.13 -25.29 -13.28
C ASP A 114 -9.69 -25.79 -13.30
N ALA A 115 -8.97 -25.49 -14.39
CA ALA A 115 -7.54 -25.76 -14.46
C ALA A 115 -6.83 -25.03 -13.30
N THR A 116 -6.06 -25.77 -12.50
CA THR A 116 -5.21 -25.21 -11.45
C THR A 116 -3.82 -24.94 -11.99
N VAL A 117 -3.00 -24.18 -11.24
CA VAL A 117 -1.68 -23.77 -11.72
C VAL A 117 -0.76 -24.97 -11.93
N PHE A 118 -0.79 -25.93 -11.03
CA PHE A 118 0.13 -27.08 -11.07
C PHE A 118 -0.50 -28.39 -11.54
N ASN A 119 -1.84 -28.46 -11.64
CA ASN A 119 -2.59 -29.66 -12.04
C ASN A 119 -2.29 -30.93 -11.21
N GLN A 120 -1.70 -30.80 -10.04
CA GLN A 120 -1.40 -31.90 -9.12
C GLN A 120 -2.55 -32.10 -8.12
N ASN A 121 -3.75 -32.22 -8.65
CA ASN A 121 -4.99 -32.20 -7.88
C ASN A 121 -5.28 -33.56 -7.23
N GLY A 122 -5.10 -33.63 -5.92
CA GLY A 122 -5.41 -34.78 -5.08
C GLY A 122 -6.88 -34.85 -4.65
N ASN A 123 -7.15 -35.63 -3.62
CA ASN A 123 -8.46 -35.84 -3.00
C ASN A 123 -8.86 -34.66 -2.12
N LEU A 124 -10.10 -34.64 -1.64
CA LEU A 124 -10.59 -33.69 -0.65
C LEU A 124 -9.67 -33.66 0.57
N LEU A 125 -9.34 -32.47 1.05
CA LEU A 125 -8.44 -32.27 2.19
C LEU A 125 -9.16 -31.42 3.24
N ALA A 126 -9.57 -32.06 4.35
CA ALA A 126 -10.16 -31.34 5.47
C ALA A 126 -9.16 -30.41 6.14
N SER A 127 -9.68 -29.42 6.86
CA SER A 127 -8.86 -28.57 7.72
C SER A 127 -8.26 -29.37 8.88
N PRO A 128 -6.96 -29.29 9.13
CA PRO A 128 -6.35 -29.89 10.31
C PRO A 128 -6.62 -29.10 11.61
N TRP A 129 -7.30 -27.95 11.52
CA TRP A 129 -7.65 -27.11 12.67
C TRP A 129 -9.14 -27.16 12.98
N ARG A 130 -9.43 -27.07 14.26
CA ARG A 130 -10.81 -26.99 14.77
C ARG A 130 -11.28 -25.54 14.71
N PHE A 131 -12.59 -25.35 14.55
CA PHE A 131 -13.24 -24.05 14.60
C PHE A 131 -14.01 -23.87 15.90
N LYS A 132 -13.97 -22.67 16.44
CA LYS A 132 -14.73 -22.26 17.62
C LYS A 132 -15.57 -21.02 17.28
N ARG A 133 -16.83 -20.99 17.72
CA ARG A 133 -17.65 -19.77 17.70
C ARG A 133 -17.13 -18.78 18.71
N CYS A 134 -16.91 -17.54 18.29
CA CYS A 134 -16.19 -16.52 19.06
C CYS A 134 -17.01 -15.25 19.17
N GLY A 135 -16.80 -14.50 20.27
CA GLY A 135 -17.55 -13.28 20.56
C GLY A 135 -19.05 -13.53 20.82
N GLN A 136 -19.79 -12.45 20.95
CA GLN A 136 -21.25 -12.49 21.01
C GLN A 136 -21.85 -12.78 19.62
N SER A 137 -21.17 -12.38 18.56
CA SER A 137 -21.55 -12.62 17.17
C SER A 137 -21.51 -14.10 16.77
N GLY A 138 -20.73 -14.91 17.48
CA GLY A 138 -20.59 -16.33 17.17
C GLY A 138 -19.82 -16.63 15.88
N ILE A 139 -19.00 -15.70 15.38
CA ILE A 139 -18.16 -15.92 14.18
C ILE A 139 -17.24 -17.12 14.41
N PRO A 140 -17.26 -18.14 13.53
CA PRO A 140 -16.33 -19.25 13.65
C PRO A 140 -14.93 -18.87 13.18
N ILE A 141 -13.95 -19.03 14.05
CA ILE A 141 -12.52 -18.77 13.81
C ILE A 141 -11.74 -20.04 14.16
N SER A 142 -10.83 -20.45 13.29
CA SER A 142 -10.04 -21.66 13.51
C SER A 142 -9.00 -21.51 14.61
N ASP A 143 -8.40 -22.65 15.05
CA ASP A 143 -7.31 -22.66 16.03
C ASP A 143 -6.02 -22.00 15.53
N LEU A 144 -5.94 -21.62 14.24
CA LEU A 144 -4.86 -20.81 13.69
C LEU A 144 -4.78 -19.42 14.33
N PHE A 145 -5.94 -18.83 14.72
CA PHE A 145 -6.04 -17.44 15.14
C PHE A 145 -6.63 -17.30 16.56
N PRO A 146 -5.99 -17.87 17.61
CA PRO A 146 -6.51 -17.84 18.97
C PRO A 146 -6.62 -16.43 19.58
N GLN A 147 -5.74 -15.50 19.21
CA GLN A 147 -5.78 -14.14 19.71
C GLN A 147 -6.86 -13.30 19.02
N LEU A 148 -7.02 -13.49 17.70
CA LEU A 148 -8.03 -12.80 16.91
C LEU A 148 -9.47 -13.14 17.37
N ARG A 149 -9.69 -14.32 17.98
CA ARG A 149 -10.95 -14.69 18.62
C ARG A 149 -11.44 -13.67 19.65
N SER A 150 -10.50 -12.99 20.33
CA SER A 150 -10.83 -12.00 21.36
C SER A 150 -11.35 -10.66 20.81
N VAL A 151 -11.33 -10.48 19.50
CA VAL A 151 -11.85 -9.30 18.79
C VAL A 151 -12.84 -9.69 17.70
N ALA A 152 -13.43 -10.90 17.79
CA ALA A 152 -14.35 -11.45 16.79
C ALA A 152 -15.53 -10.51 16.49
N ASP A 153 -16.06 -9.82 17.49
CA ASP A 153 -17.18 -8.89 17.36
C ASP A 153 -16.84 -7.60 16.60
N GLU A 154 -15.56 -7.30 16.41
CA GLU A 154 -15.08 -6.18 15.58
C GLU A 154 -14.94 -6.58 14.10
N LEU A 155 -14.94 -7.87 13.80
CA LEU A 155 -14.66 -8.39 12.46
C LEU A 155 -15.93 -8.48 11.62
N CYS A 156 -15.85 -8.04 10.38
CA CYS A 156 -16.75 -8.41 9.30
C CYS A 156 -16.03 -9.41 8.40
N VAL A 157 -16.39 -10.68 8.48
CA VAL A 157 -15.78 -11.75 7.69
C VAL A 157 -16.55 -11.90 6.38
N ILE A 158 -15.86 -11.75 5.26
CA ILE A 158 -16.39 -11.93 3.91
C ILE A 158 -15.88 -13.26 3.37
N ARG A 159 -16.79 -14.20 3.01
CA ARG A 159 -16.43 -15.55 2.54
C ARG A 159 -16.58 -15.75 1.05
N SER A 160 -17.00 -14.72 0.34
CA SER A 160 -17.41 -14.81 -1.06
C SER A 160 -16.54 -13.98 -2.00
N MET A 161 -15.32 -13.66 -1.59
CA MET A 161 -14.37 -12.96 -2.47
C MET A 161 -13.93 -13.86 -3.62
N THR A 162 -13.70 -13.23 -4.78
CA THR A 162 -13.13 -13.86 -5.96
C THR A 162 -11.98 -13.04 -6.54
N ALA A 163 -11.01 -13.72 -7.12
CA ALA A 163 -9.84 -13.09 -7.73
C ALA A 163 -9.86 -13.22 -9.26
N PHE A 164 -9.06 -12.37 -9.92
CA PHE A 164 -8.93 -12.35 -11.38
C PHE A 164 -8.14 -13.54 -11.94
N SER A 165 -7.24 -14.10 -11.15
CA SER A 165 -6.25 -15.07 -11.61
C SER A 165 -5.80 -15.95 -10.47
N ALA A 166 -5.36 -17.17 -10.82
CA ALA A 166 -4.66 -18.07 -9.91
C ALA A 166 -3.12 -17.83 -9.90
N ASN A 167 -2.61 -16.86 -10.66
CA ASN A 167 -1.19 -16.51 -10.70
C ASN A 167 -0.89 -15.36 -9.75
N HIS A 168 0.05 -15.51 -8.82
CA HIS A 168 0.38 -14.51 -7.79
C HIS A 168 0.65 -13.11 -8.33
N PRO A 169 1.60 -12.86 -9.26
CA PRO A 169 1.86 -11.51 -9.74
C PRO A 169 0.62 -10.82 -10.32
N ASN A 170 -0.17 -11.54 -11.11
CA ASN A 170 -1.37 -10.99 -11.75
C ASN A 170 -2.50 -10.73 -10.73
N ALA A 171 -2.73 -11.68 -9.82
CA ALA A 171 -3.75 -11.55 -8.78
C ALA A 171 -3.39 -10.46 -7.76
N THR A 172 -2.12 -10.39 -7.33
CA THR A 172 -1.62 -9.35 -6.44
C THR A 172 -1.77 -7.98 -7.08
N TYR A 173 -1.36 -7.84 -8.33
CA TYR A 173 -1.49 -6.58 -9.04
C TYR A 173 -2.97 -6.17 -9.21
N ALA A 174 -3.85 -7.13 -9.55
CA ALA A 174 -5.27 -6.86 -9.65
C ALA A 174 -5.89 -6.47 -8.31
N LEU A 175 -5.51 -7.12 -7.21
CA LEU A 175 -5.96 -6.77 -5.86
C LEU A 175 -5.57 -5.32 -5.51
N HIS A 176 -4.38 -4.86 -5.89
CA HIS A 176 -3.91 -3.52 -5.57
C HIS A 176 -4.41 -2.45 -6.55
N SER A 177 -4.64 -2.77 -7.82
CA SER A 177 -4.93 -1.78 -8.86
C SER A 177 -6.31 -1.88 -9.52
N GLY A 178 -7.08 -2.92 -9.19
CA GLY A 178 -8.35 -3.22 -9.87
C GLY A 178 -8.18 -3.72 -11.31
N HIS A 179 -6.95 -4.05 -11.74
CA HIS A 179 -6.71 -4.43 -13.12
C HIS A 179 -5.56 -5.44 -13.25
N ALA A 180 -5.71 -6.45 -14.12
CA ALA A 180 -4.70 -7.49 -14.27
C ALA A 180 -3.47 -7.07 -15.11
N ARG A 181 -3.50 -5.92 -15.79
CA ARG A 181 -2.40 -5.42 -16.63
C ARG A 181 -1.70 -4.26 -15.97
N LEU A 182 -0.36 -4.27 -16.01
CA LEU A 182 0.50 -3.23 -15.45
C LEU A 182 0.21 -1.82 -16.01
N GLY A 183 0.61 -0.78 -15.26
CA GLY A 183 0.48 0.62 -15.63
C GLY A 183 -0.69 1.35 -14.96
N ARG A 184 -1.48 0.66 -14.12
CA ARG A 184 -2.57 1.27 -13.34
C ARG A 184 -2.11 1.72 -11.97
N PRO A 185 -2.68 2.82 -11.43
CA PRO A 185 -2.40 3.24 -10.06
C PRO A 185 -2.96 2.25 -9.05
N SER A 186 -2.25 2.08 -7.94
CA SER A 186 -2.71 1.29 -6.81
C SER A 186 -3.87 1.97 -6.07
N VAL A 187 -4.64 1.18 -5.30
CA VAL A 187 -5.72 1.69 -4.45
C VAL A 187 -5.23 2.76 -3.47
N GLY A 188 -4.04 2.59 -2.86
CA GLY A 188 -3.44 3.60 -1.99
C GLY A 188 -3.10 4.90 -2.74
N ALA A 189 -2.64 4.81 -3.99
CA ALA A 189 -2.41 5.97 -4.85
C ALA A 189 -3.73 6.69 -5.19
N TRP A 190 -4.79 5.96 -5.54
CA TRP A 190 -6.12 6.52 -5.80
C TRP A 190 -6.72 7.20 -4.57
N VAL A 191 -6.60 6.59 -3.39
CA VAL A 191 -7.09 7.17 -2.13
C VAL A 191 -6.35 8.47 -1.82
N THR A 192 -5.03 8.48 -1.98
CA THR A 192 -4.21 9.68 -1.76
C THR A 192 -4.48 10.76 -2.82
N TYR A 193 -4.69 10.38 -4.08
CA TYR A 193 -5.10 11.31 -5.13
C TYR A 193 -6.46 11.96 -4.84
N GLY A 194 -7.44 11.17 -4.38
CA GLY A 194 -8.79 11.63 -4.10
C GLY A 194 -8.91 12.52 -2.86
N LEU A 195 -8.19 12.21 -1.79
CA LEU A 195 -8.37 12.85 -0.47
C LEU A 195 -7.15 13.61 0.06
N GLY A 196 -5.97 13.43 -0.56
CA GLY A 196 -4.73 13.90 0.05
C GLY A 196 -4.45 13.22 1.39
N THR A 197 -3.68 13.88 2.24
CA THR A 197 -3.33 13.40 3.59
C THR A 197 -3.43 14.50 4.63
N GLN A 198 -3.81 14.14 5.85
CA GLN A 198 -3.77 15.06 6.99
C GLN A 198 -2.37 15.17 7.58
N SER A 199 -1.50 14.24 7.24
CA SER A 199 -0.10 14.27 7.67
C SER A 199 0.69 15.33 6.91
N ARG A 200 1.35 16.21 7.65
CA ARG A 200 2.26 17.21 7.07
C ARG A 200 3.66 16.66 6.83
N ASN A 201 4.04 15.62 7.58
CA ASN A 201 5.42 15.15 7.69
C ASN A 201 5.63 13.75 7.12
N PHE A 202 4.56 13.06 6.68
CA PHE A 202 4.63 11.72 6.11
C PHE A 202 3.83 11.65 4.81
N PRO A 203 4.20 10.73 3.89
CA PRO A 203 3.42 10.47 2.68
C PRO A 203 1.98 10.10 2.99
N GLY A 204 1.08 10.37 2.06
CA GLY A 204 -0.32 9.95 2.19
C GLY A 204 -0.49 8.43 2.07
N PHE A 205 0.41 7.77 1.37
CA PHE A 205 0.48 6.32 1.22
C PHE A 205 1.84 5.79 1.70
N VAL A 206 1.83 4.99 2.75
CA VAL A 206 3.01 4.37 3.36
C VAL A 206 2.87 2.85 3.32
N VAL A 207 3.96 2.16 2.95
CA VAL A 207 4.06 0.70 2.97
C VAL A 207 5.12 0.31 3.99
N VAL A 208 4.70 -0.31 5.10
CA VAL A 208 5.62 -0.87 6.09
C VAL A 208 5.81 -2.35 5.76
N HIS A 209 6.92 -2.66 5.10
CA HIS A 209 7.11 -4.00 4.55
C HIS A 209 8.02 -4.89 5.40
N GLY A 210 7.80 -6.19 5.31
CA GLY A 210 8.50 -7.18 6.14
C GLY A 210 9.95 -7.48 5.75
N GLY A 211 10.49 -6.82 4.72
CA GLY A 211 11.90 -6.96 4.31
C GLY A 211 12.11 -7.45 2.87
N GLN A 212 11.17 -8.20 2.31
CA GLN A 212 11.22 -8.64 0.92
C GLN A 212 10.03 -8.10 0.13
N MET A 213 10.21 -7.86 -1.18
CA MET A 213 9.15 -7.42 -2.05
C MET A 213 8.15 -8.57 -2.30
N PHE A 214 6.88 -8.28 -2.22
CA PHE A 214 5.81 -9.20 -2.56
C PHE A 214 5.67 -9.42 -4.08
N SER A 215 4.93 -10.44 -4.47
CA SER A 215 4.70 -10.81 -5.87
C SER A 215 4.17 -9.63 -6.69
N GLY A 216 4.72 -9.42 -7.88
CA GLY A 216 4.40 -8.27 -8.74
C GLY A 216 5.22 -7.00 -8.48
N GLY A 217 6.02 -6.95 -7.40
CA GLY A 217 7.01 -5.90 -7.13
C GLY A 217 6.43 -4.51 -6.91
N MET A 218 7.22 -3.47 -7.16
CA MET A 218 6.88 -2.05 -6.95
C MET A 218 5.63 -1.57 -7.70
N SER A 219 5.22 -2.25 -8.76
CA SER A 219 4.03 -1.88 -9.52
C SER A 219 2.75 -1.94 -8.67
N ASN A 220 2.72 -2.80 -7.65
CA ASN A 220 1.55 -2.95 -6.75
C ASN A 220 1.30 -1.71 -5.89
N ILE A 221 2.32 -0.91 -5.62
CA ILE A 221 2.24 0.31 -4.81
C ILE A 221 2.51 1.57 -5.63
N GLY A 222 2.62 1.42 -6.95
CA GLY A 222 2.93 2.49 -7.87
C GLY A 222 1.77 3.47 -8.10
N SER A 223 2.13 4.65 -8.57
CA SER A 223 1.16 5.67 -9.00
C SER A 223 0.60 5.43 -10.42
N GLY A 224 1.18 4.47 -11.18
CA GLY A 224 0.77 4.22 -12.56
C GLY A 224 0.80 5.50 -13.41
N PHE A 225 -0.34 5.88 -13.97
CA PHE A 225 -0.49 7.12 -14.74
C PHE A 225 -0.79 8.36 -13.88
N LEU A 226 -1.03 8.21 -12.57
CA LEU A 226 -1.12 9.35 -11.66
C LEU A 226 0.26 9.95 -11.39
N PRO A 227 0.36 11.24 -11.00
CA PRO A 227 1.62 11.84 -10.58
C PRO A 227 2.36 11.05 -9.49
N ALA A 228 3.69 11.05 -9.55
CA ALA A 228 4.54 10.21 -8.71
C ALA A 228 4.44 10.48 -7.18
N ASN A 229 3.95 11.66 -6.79
CA ASN A 229 3.73 12.01 -5.39
C ASN A 229 2.60 11.22 -4.69
N TYR A 230 1.80 10.47 -5.45
CA TYR A 230 0.74 9.60 -4.90
C TYR A 230 1.18 8.15 -4.71
N GLN A 231 2.37 7.74 -5.17
CA GLN A 231 2.85 6.37 -4.99
C GLN A 231 3.14 6.03 -3.53
N GLY A 232 3.14 4.73 -3.23
CA GLY A 232 3.50 4.23 -1.91
C GLY A 232 4.97 4.44 -1.56
N SER A 233 5.22 4.97 -0.38
CA SER A 233 6.56 5.13 0.18
C SER A 233 6.88 3.97 1.10
N MET A 234 7.94 3.22 0.79
CA MET A 234 8.33 2.03 1.55
C MET A 234 9.10 2.39 2.80
N MET A 235 8.75 1.74 3.91
CA MET A 235 9.44 1.82 5.19
C MET A 235 9.74 0.41 5.72
N LEU A 236 10.89 0.24 6.37
CA LEU A 236 11.23 -0.99 7.09
C LEU A 236 10.82 -0.88 8.57
N PRO A 237 10.44 -1.98 9.22
CA PRO A 237 10.14 -1.97 10.65
C PRO A 237 11.39 -1.94 11.54
N SER A 238 12.58 -2.02 10.95
CA SER A 238 13.88 -2.00 11.63
C SER A 238 14.87 -1.09 10.88
N ALA A 239 15.93 -0.67 11.54
CA ALA A 239 16.96 0.16 10.92
C ALA A 239 17.66 -0.56 9.74
N PRO A 240 18.00 0.16 8.67
CA PRO A 240 17.64 1.54 8.40
C PRO A 240 16.15 1.62 7.96
N TYR A 241 15.32 2.25 8.75
CA TYR A 241 13.85 2.34 8.52
C TYR A 241 13.47 2.90 7.15
N LEU A 242 14.29 3.84 6.67
CA LEU A 242 14.23 4.46 5.35
C LEU A 242 15.65 4.67 4.84
N PRO A 243 15.95 4.38 3.58
CA PRO A 243 17.22 4.76 2.97
C PRO A 243 17.45 6.27 3.09
N ASN A 244 18.67 6.68 3.44
CA ASN A 244 19.07 8.09 3.54
C ASN A 244 18.25 8.96 4.50
N LEU A 245 17.54 8.36 5.47
CA LEU A 245 16.76 9.10 6.46
C LEU A 245 17.65 9.90 7.43
N LEU A 246 18.75 9.29 7.87
CA LEU A 246 19.64 9.94 8.81
C LEU A 246 20.56 10.92 8.09
N ARG A 247 20.67 12.12 8.67
CA ARG A 247 21.63 13.13 8.19
C ARG A 247 23.05 12.59 8.38
N GLN A 248 23.82 12.57 7.30
CA GLN A 248 25.25 12.30 7.37
C GLN A 248 25.98 13.66 7.37
N ASP A 249 26.79 13.91 8.39
CA ASP A 249 27.88 14.92 8.45
C ASP A 249 27.54 16.41 8.31
N VAL A 250 26.27 16.85 8.49
CA VAL A 250 25.92 18.26 8.31
C VAL A 250 25.15 18.80 9.53
N SER A 251 25.55 19.95 10.04
CA SER A 251 24.81 20.64 11.11
C SER A 251 23.39 21.03 10.63
N ALA A 252 22.45 21.12 11.57
CA ALA A 252 21.06 21.53 11.27
C ALA A 252 20.99 22.88 10.52
N GLY A 253 21.89 23.83 10.85
CA GLY A 253 21.95 25.14 10.18
C GLY A 253 22.37 25.05 8.71
N VAL A 254 23.37 24.22 8.40
CA VAL A 254 23.80 23.98 7.00
C VAL A 254 22.71 23.28 6.21
N GLN A 255 22.02 22.35 6.81
CA GLN A 255 20.90 21.66 6.15
C GLN A 255 19.76 22.64 5.83
N THR A 256 19.40 23.52 6.77
CA THR A 256 18.38 24.55 6.54
C THR A 256 18.79 25.52 5.44
N ALA A 257 20.05 25.92 5.40
CA ALA A 257 20.57 26.79 4.34
C ALA A 257 20.53 26.12 2.97
N LYS A 258 20.94 24.84 2.87
CA LYS A 258 20.82 24.05 1.63
C LYS A 258 19.36 23.96 1.15
N GLN A 259 18.43 23.72 2.06
CA GLN A 259 16.99 23.64 1.71
C GLN A 259 16.45 24.99 1.19
N ARG A 260 16.89 26.11 1.74
CA ARG A 260 16.50 27.44 1.26
C ARG A 260 16.96 27.67 -0.18
N VAL A 261 18.22 27.31 -0.47
CA VAL A 261 18.75 27.39 -1.85
C VAL A 261 18.00 26.49 -2.81
N LEU A 262 17.77 25.22 -2.42
CA LEU A 262 17.04 24.27 -3.25
C LEU A 262 15.61 24.75 -3.56
N ARG A 263 14.88 25.25 -2.55
CA ARG A 263 13.53 25.79 -2.76
C ARG A 263 13.53 26.95 -3.77
N GLN A 264 14.53 27.84 -3.71
CA GLN A 264 14.62 28.93 -4.67
C GLN A 264 14.88 28.42 -6.09
N LEU A 265 15.79 27.47 -6.26
CA LEU A 265 16.07 26.84 -7.56
C LEU A 265 14.86 26.07 -8.10
N ASP A 266 14.17 25.35 -7.25
CA ASP A 266 12.94 24.60 -7.58
C ASP A 266 11.83 25.56 -8.03
N GLN A 267 11.70 26.72 -7.35
CA GLN A 267 10.72 27.74 -7.69
C GLN A 267 11.04 28.42 -9.03
N ASP A 268 12.31 28.71 -9.27
CA ASP A 268 12.76 29.28 -10.55
C ASP A 268 12.56 28.27 -11.70
N LEU A 269 12.82 26.98 -11.48
CA LEU A 269 12.59 25.91 -12.43
C LEU A 269 11.09 25.77 -12.74
N ALA A 270 10.25 25.72 -11.72
CA ALA A 270 8.80 25.59 -11.89
C ALA A 270 8.19 26.81 -12.62
N ASN A 271 8.64 28.05 -12.29
CA ASN A 271 8.22 29.25 -12.99
C ASN A 271 8.62 29.24 -14.47
N SER A 272 9.79 28.68 -14.81
CA SER A 272 10.29 28.58 -16.18
C SER A 272 9.63 27.47 -16.98
N ALA A 273 9.23 26.38 -16.33
CA ALA A 273 8.61 25.21 -16.97
C ALA A 273 7.09 25.35 -17.22
N GLY A 274 6.44 26.34 -16.58
CA GLY A 274 4.98 26.48 -16.58
C GLY A 274 4.32 25.34 -15.81
N GLU A 275 3.05 25.06 -16.11
CA GLU A 275 2.30 23.93 -15.50
C GLU A 275 2.92 22.60 -15.95
N ASN A 276 3.69 21.96 -15.06
CA ASN A 276 4.34 20.68 -15.32
C ASN A 276 4.24 19.78 -14.07
N SER A 277 3.28 18.85 -14.08
CA SER A 277 2.99 17.97 -12.97
C SER A 277 4.16 17.06 -12.56
N VAL A 278 5.10 16.77 -13.44
CA VAL A 278 6.29 15.95 -13.14
C VAL A 278 7.27 16.75 -12.28
N ILE A 279 7.51 18.02 -12.65
CA ILE A 279 8.39 18.92 -11.88
C ILE A 279 7.78 19.21 -10.50
N GLU A 280 6.49 19.53 -10.47
CA GLU A 280 5.74 19.79 -9.23
C GLU A 280 5.77 18.59 -8.29
N ALA A 281 5.56 17.38 -8.81
CA ALA A 281 5.65 16.14 -8.04
C ALA A 281 7.07 15.90 -7.48
N ALA A 282 8.11 16.19 -8.26
CA ALA A 282 9.50 16.06 -7.82
C ALA A 282 9.82 17.03 -6.68
N ILE A 283 9.41 18.28 -6.80
CA ILE A 283 9.58 19.32 -5.76
C ILE A 283 8.85 18.90 -4.47
N ALA A 284 7.59 18.52 -4.59
CA ALA A 284 6.78 18.07 -3.44
C ALA A 284 7.40 16.87 -2.72
N ASN A 285 7.95 15.91 -3.46
CA ASN A 285 8.63 14.74 -2.91
C ASN A 285 9.93 15.12 -2.17
N HIS A 286 10.73 16.05 -2.71
CA HIS A 286 11.94 16.56 -2.04
C HIS A 286 11.60 17.27 -0.72
N GLU A 287 10.60 18.13 -0.72
CA GLU A 287 10.16 18.83 0.49
C GLU A 287 9.61 17.87 1.54
N LEU A 288 8.84 16.86 1.11
CA LEU A 288 8.31 15.83 2.01
C LEU A 288 9.45 15.02 2.62
N ALA A 289 10.43 14.58 1.81
CA ALA A 289 11.60 13.85 2.29
C ALA A 289 12.37 14.63 3.36
N PHE A 290 12.51 15.93 3.19
CA PHE A 290 13.14 16.79 4.20
C PHE A 290 12.34 16.85 5.51
N ARG A 291 11.01 17.03 5.45
CA ARG A 291 10.14 16.99 6.65
C ARG A 291 10.20 15.65 7.35
N MET A 292 10.25 14.55 6.58
CA MET A 292 10.39 13.20 7.12
C MET A 292 11.69 13.00 7.91
N GLN A 293 12.81 13.56 7.48
CA GLN A 293 14.09 13.46 8.22
C GLN A 293 13.99 13.95 9.66
N SER A 294 13.14 14.93 9.92
CA SER A 294 12.91 15.46 11.26
C SER A 294 11.86 14.65 12.05
N ALA A 295 10.83 14.13 11.41
CA ALA A 295 9.69 13.48 12.06
C ALA A 295 9.83 11.96 12.20
N ALA A 296 10.54 11.31 11.29
CA ALA A 296 10.64 9.85 11.26
C ALA A 296 11.42 9.24 12.44
N PRO A 297 12.49 9.85 12.99
CA PRO A 297 13.13 9.31 14.18
C PRO A 297 12.17 9.11 15.34
N GLU A 298 11.26 10.05 15.56
CA GLU A 298 10.23 9.91 16.59
C GLU A 298 9.23 8.79 16.25
N LEU A 299 8.81 8.64 14.99
CA LEU A 299 7.91 7.58 14.56
C LEU A 299 8.45 6.19 14.92
N PHE A 300 9.74 5.97 14.67
CA PHE A 300 10.40 4.68 14.85
C PHE A 300 10.97 4.46 16.26
N ASP A 301 11.05 5.49 17.08
CA ASP A 301 11.48 5.36 18.49
C ASP A 301 10.37 4.69 19.31
N LEU A 302 10.41 3.37 19.40
CA LEU A 302 9.49 2.57 20.20
C LEU A 302 9.91 2.48 21.69
N SER A 303 11.00 3.15 22.11
CA SER A 303 11.45 3.15 23.51
C SER A 303 10.39 3.76 24.44
N ARG A 304 9.65 4.76 23.92
CA ARG A 304 8.57 5.45 24.65
C ARG A 304 7.29 4.65 24.82
N GLU A 305 7.13 3.54 24.13
CA GLU A 305 5.98 2.65 24.34
C GLU A 305 6.11 1.90 25.65
N THR A 306 4.99 1.78 26.37
CA THR A 306 4.98 1.09 27.67
C THR A 306 5.29 -0.40 27.51
N ALA A 307 5.84 -1.04 28.56
CA ALA A 307 6.10 -2.47 28.53
C ALA A 307 4.84 -3.30 28.26
N PRO A 308 3.65 -3.00 28.86
CA PRO A 308 2.40 -3.69 28.50
C PRO A 308 2.03 -3.54 27.02
N THR A 309 2.25 -2.37 26.40
CA THR A 309 2.01 -2.18 24.97
C THR A 309 2.94 -3.05 24.14
N LYS A 310 4.25 -3.01 24.41
CA LYS A 310 5.24 -3.85 23.70
C LYS A 310 4.90 -5.34 23.79
N LYS A 311 4.56 -5.81 24.98
CA LYS A 311 4.16 -7.21 25.21
C LYS A 311 2.87 -7.56 24.45
N ARG A 312 1.86 -6.67 24.47
CA ARG A 312 0.59 -6.87 23.76
C ARG A 312 0.81 -7.04 22.25
N TYR A 313 1.65 -6.22 21.63
CA TYR A 313 1.99 -6.31 20.20
C TYR A 313 2.96 -7.46 19.87
N GLY A 314 3.42 -8.22 20.86
CA GLY A 314 4.32 -9.34 20.66
C GLY A 314 5.77 -8.95 20.34
N LEU A 315 6.21 -7.73 20.73
CA LEU A 315 7.60 -7.29 20.51
C LEU A 315 8.62 -8.12 21.32
N GLU A 316 8.15 -8.81 22.35
CA GLU A 316 8.94 -9.70 23.21
C GLU A 316 8.66 -11.19 22.92
N ALA A 317 7.87 -11.51 21.88
CA ALA A 317 7.55 -12.88 21.53
C ALA A 317 8.81 -13.68 21.17
N GLU A 318 8.80 -14.97 21.43
CA GLU A 318 9.90 -15.88 21.10
C GLU A 318 10.10 -15.93 19.55
N TYR A 319 9.01 -16.03 18.79
CA TYR A 319 9.05 -16.11 17.35
C TYR A 319 9.41 -14.76 16.70
N ALA A 320 10.52 -14.73 15.97
CA ALA A 320 11.06 -13.49 15.41
C ALA A 320 10.08 -12.76 14.47
N ASN A 321 9.27 -13.50 13.68
CA ASN A 321 8.34 -12.88 12.75
C ASN A 321 7.13 -12.27 13.47
N THR A 322 6.71 -12.79 14.64
CA THR A 322 5.75 -12.13 15.53
C THR A 322 6.29 -10.77 15.98
N ARG A 323 7.57 -10.70 16.41
CA ARG A 323 8.20 -9.43 16.79
C ARG A 323 8.24 -8.43 15.65
N LYS A 324 8.61 -8.89 14.44
CA LYS A 324 8.66 -8.03 13.24
C LYS A 324 7.28 -7.51 12.88
N TYR A 325 6.28 -8.39 12.79
CA TYR A 325 4.93 -7.98 12.42
C TYR A 325 4.27 -7.13 13.52
N GLY A 326 4.57 -7.40 14.77
CA GLY A 326 4.19 -6.57 15.91
C GLY A 326 4.74 -5.15 15.81
N THR A 327 5.99 -5.01 15.40
CA THR A 327 6.61 -3.71 15.13
C THR A 327 5.91 -2.99 13.98
N GLN A 328 5.59 -3.69 12.88
CA GLN A 328 4.83 -3.11 11.76
C GLN A 328 3.45 -2.62 12.20
N CYS A 329 2.69 -3.42 12.93
CA CYS A 329 1.38 -3.06 13.48
C CYS A 329 1.47 -1.83 14.41
N LEU A 330 2.49 -1.77 15.25
CA LEU A 330 2.69 -0.63 16.15
C LEU A 330 3.08 0.65 15.39
N ILE A 331 3.92 0.55 14.36
CA ILE A 331 4.23 1.67 13.45
C ILE A 331 2.96 2.11 12.71
N ALA A 332 2.12 1.18 12.23
CA ALA A 332 0.86 1.52 11.56
C ALA A 332 -0.07 2.33 12.48
N ARG A 333 -0.24 1.93 13.74
CA ARG A 333 -1.00 2.71 14.72
C ARG A 333 -0.46 4.12 14.87
N ARG A 334 0.87 4.28 14.97
CA ARG A 334 1.54 5.58 15.09
C ARG A 334 1.43 6.44 13.84
N LEU A 335 1.37 5.82 12.65
CA LEU A 335 1.10 6.52 11.39
C LEU A 335 -0.35 7.03 11.32
N VAL A 336 -1.33 6.22 11.78
CA VAL A 336 -2.73 6.67 11.93
C VAL A 336 -2.84 7.88 12.84
N GLU A 337 -2.19 7.87 14.01
CA GLU A 337 -2.14 9.00 14.95
C GLU A 337 -1.55 10.28 14.32
N ARG A 338 -0.71 10.13 13.28
CA ARG A 338 -0.08 11.23 12.53
C ARG A 338 -0.83 11.62 11.26
N GLY A 339 -2.03 11.06 11.05
CA GLY A 339 -2.92 11.41 9.96
C GLY A 339 -2.53 10.86 8.59
N VAL A 340 -1.73 9.79 8.53
CA VAL A 340 -1.44 9.09 7.27
C VAL A 340 -2.71 8.44 6.74
N ARG A 341 -2.98 8.60 5.45
CA ARG A 341 -4.24 8.23 4.84
C ARG A 341 -4.35 6.73 4.53
N PHE A 342 -3.32 6.16 3.92
CA PHE A 342 -3.28 4.76 3.53
C PHE A 342 -1.98 4.12 3.99
N ILE A 343 -2.10 3.06 4.77
CA ILE A 343 -0.97 2.33 5.35
C ILE A 343 -1.11 0.88 4.92
N GLU A 344 -0.12 0.35 4.22
CA GLU A 344 -0.08 -1.05 3.84
C GLU A 344 0.94 -1.79 4.69
N LEU A 345 0.55 -2.95 5.21
CA LEU A 345 1.43 -3.88 5.91
C LEU A 345 1.57 -5.13 5.07
N THR A 346 2.82 -5.53 4.80
CA THR A 346 3.12 -6.79 4.14
C THR A 346 3.81 -7.74 5.10
N ILE A 347 3.51 -9.02 5.01
CA ILE A 347 4.20 -10.02 5.81
C ILE A 347 5.65 -10.19 5.31
N ASN A 348 6.49 -10.79 6.16
CA ASN A 348 7.84 -11.15 5.74
C ASN A 348 7.76 -12.33 4.76
N PRO A 349 8.19 -12.16 3.50
CA PRO A 349 8.06 -13.18 2.47
C PRO A 349 9.26 -14.14 2.43
N GLY A 350 9.87 -14.47 3.55
CA GLY A 350 10.74 -15.64 3.62
C GLY A 350 9.96 -16.86 3.09
N ASN A 351 10.58 -17.74 2.32
CA ASN A 351 9.90 -18.89 1.68
C ASN A 351 9.07 -19.74 2.64
N SER A 352 9.31 -19.66 3.92
CA SER A 352 8.59 -20.38 4.97
C SER A 352 7.41 -19.61 5.59
N ASP A 353 7.29 -18.30 5.34
CA ASP A 353 6.34 -17.40 6.03
C ASP A 353 5.30 -16.76 5.10
N ARG A 354 5.28 -17.14 3.82
CA ARG A 354 4.20 -16.83 2.88
C ARG A 354 3.07 -17.82 3.05
N TRP A 355 1.84 -17.38 2.76
CA TRP A 355 0.68 -18.27 2.79
C TRP A 355 0.58 -19.21 1.58
N ASP A 356 1.69 -19.42 0.87
CA ASP A 356 1.80 -20.19 -0.36
C ASP A 356 2.25 -21.65 -0.12
N GLN A 357 1.45 -22.40 0.62
CA GLN A 357 1.78 -23.77 0.98
C GLN A 357 1.25 -24.80 -0.02
N HIS A 358 2.06 -25.08 -1.05
CA HIS A 358 1.87 -26.18 -2.01
C HIS A 358 2.21 -27.56 -1.41
N SER A 359 2.87 -27.57 -0.27
CA SER A 359 3.19 -28.71 0.57
C SER A 359 3.28 -28.27 2.01
N ASP A 360 3.22 -29.21 2.96
CA ASP A 360 3.33 -28.94 4.40
C ASP A 360 2.44 -27.79 4.92
N LEU A 361 1.19 -27.78 4.43
CA LEU A 361 0.18 -26.77 4.77
C LEU A 361 0.10 -26.52 6.28
N LYS A 362 0.04 -27.62 7.06
CA LYS A 362 -0.18 -27.55 8.50
C LYS A 362 0.90 -26.73 9.20
N ASN A 363 2.17 -27.00 8.95
CA ASN A 363 3.27 -26.28 9.60
C ASN A 363 3.45 -24.87 9.01
N GLY A 364 3.30 -24.71 7.69
CA GLY A 364 3.42 -23.42 7.03
C GLY A 364 2.37 -22.42 7.51
N HIS A 365 1.08 -22.77 7.43
CA HIS A 365 -0.01 -21.91 7.91
C HIS A 365 0.08 -21.65 9.42
N ALA A 366 0.48 -22.64 10.25
CA ALA A 366 0.66 -22.42 11.67
C ALA A 366 1.74 -21.38 11.99
N ARG A 367 2.90 -21.43 11.28
CA ARG A 367 3.97 -20.42 11.44
C ARG A 367 3.53 -19.02 10.98
N ASN A 368 2.79 -18.94 9.88
CA ASN A 368 2.28 -17.67 9.37
C ASN A 368 1.25 -17.06 10.33
N ALA A 369 0.32 -17.88 10.83
CA ALA A 369 -0.66 -17.44 11.82
C ALA A 369 0.02 -16.99 13.13
N LEU A 370 1.02 -17.73 13.62
CA LEU A 370 1.80 -17.34 14.80
C LEU A 370 2.46 -15.98 14.63
N ALA A 371 2.91 -15.64 13.42
CA ALA A 371 3.52 -14.35 13.13
C ALA A 371 2.54 -13.19 13.27
N VAL A 372 1.28 -13.35 12.87
CA VAL A 372 0.34 -12.22 12.66
C VAL A 372 -0.79 -12.14 13.69
N ASP A 373 -1.21 -13.27 14.28
CA ASP A 373 -2.43 -13.35 15.12
C ASP A 373 -2.39 -12.40 16.33
N GLN A 374 -1.35 -12.48 17.15
CA GLN A 374 -1.20 -11.61 18.32
C GLN A 374 -1.07 -10.12 17.92
N PRO A 375 -0.18 -9.73 16.99
CA PRO A 375 -0.04 -8.35 16.56
C PRO A 375 -1.33 -7.72 16.00
N VAL A 376 -2.08 -8.47 15.19
CA VAL A 376 -3.34 -7.99 14.59
C VAL A 376 -4.41 -7.78 15.65
N ALA A 377 -4.61 -8.75 16.55
CA ALA A 377 -5.54 -8.60 17.66
C ALA A 377 -5.15 -7.44 18.59
N ALA A 378 -3.85 -7.24 18.81
CA ALA A 378 -3.33 -6.10 19.59
C ALA A 378 -3.64 -4.77 18.93
N LEU A 379 -3.43 -4.65 17.61
CA LEU A 379 -3.70 -3.44 16.86
C LEU A 379 -5.18 -3.05 16.93
N ILE A 380 -6.11 -3.99 16.72
CA ILE A 380 -7.55 -3.74 16.80
C ILE A 380 -7.92 -3.24 18.21
N LYS A 381 -7.44 -3.91 19.26
CA LYS A 381 -7.69 -3.52 20.64
C LYS A 381 -7.12 -2.14 20.99
N ASP A 382 -5.90 -1.85 20.54
CA ASP A 382 -5.24 -0.57 20.83
C ASP A 382 -5.92 0.60 20.10
N LEU A 383 -6.29 0.43 18.82
CA LEU A 383 -7.07 1.41 18.08
C LEU A 383 -8.44 1.64 18.74
N LYS A 384 -9.12 0.58 19.18
CA LYS A 384 -10.40 0.70 19.90
C LYS A 384 -10.25 1.45 21.22
N ALA A 385 -9.26 1.10 22.02
CA ALA A 385 -8.99 1.74 23.31
C ALA A 385 -8.62 3.23 23.19
N ARG A 386 -8.08 3.63 22.03
CA ARG A 386 -7.74 5.04 21.71
C ARG A 386 -8.85 5.80 21.00
N GLY A 387 -10.00 5.18 20.74
CA GLY A 387 -11.08 5.80 19.96
C GLY A 387 -10.74 6.06 18.49
N LEU A 388 -9.76 5.31 17.95
CA LEU A 388 -9.30 5.44 16.57
C LEU A 388 -9.91 4.39 15.63
N LEU A 389 -10.44 3.28 16.17
CA LEU A 389 -10.97 2.19 15.37
C LEU A 389 -12.16 2.64 14.51
N ASP A 390 -13.07 3.44 15.05
CA ASP A 390 -14.26 3.91 14.34
C ASP A 390 -13.93 4.76 13.11
N SER A 391 -12.76 5.39 13.10
CA SER A 391 -12.28 6.20 11.97
C SER A 391 -11.13 5.56 11.18
N THR A 392 -10.76 4.32 11.48
CA THR A 392 -9.70 3.57 10.81
C THR A 392 -10.26 2.28 10.24
N LEU A 393 -10.31 2.18 8.91
CA LEU A 393 -10.67 0.95 8.23
C LEU A 393 -9.47 0.00 8.19
N ILE A 394 -9.62 -1.17 8.79
CA ILE A 394 -8.65 -2.26 8.68
C ILE A 394 -9.17 -3.26 7.65
N VAL A 395 -8.35 -3.63 6.68
CA VAL A 395 -8.63 -4.63 5.65
C VAL A 395 -7.56 -5.69 5.71
N CYS A 396 -7.93 -6.95 5.89
CA CYS A 396 -7.01 -8.10 5.87
C CYS A 396 -7.42 -9.06 4.78
N THR A 397 -6.59 -9.19 3.76
CA THR A 397 -6.87 -10.01 2.58
C THR A 397 -5.61 -10.59 1.98
N SER A 398 -5.78 -11.57 1.12
CA SER A 398 -4.76 -12.11 0.21
C SER A 398 -5.24 -11.98 -1.25
N GLU A 399 -4.37 -12.29 -2.19
CA GLU A 399 -4.66 -12.20 -3.62
C GLU A 399 -5.68 -13.23 -4.11
N PHE A 400 -5.79 -14.37 -3.42
CA PHE A 400 -6.78 -15.45 -3.61
C PHE A 400 -6.78 -16.38 -2.40
N GLY A 401 -7.56 -17.46 -2.45
CA GLY A 401 -7.60 -18.52 -1.43
C GLY A 401 -6.86 -19.77 -1.84
N ARG A 402 -7.21 -20.89 -1.18
CA ARG A 402 -6.62 -22.19 -1.43
C ARG A 402 -7.68 -23.24 -1.73
N THR A 403 -7.31 -24.24 -2.56
CA THR A 403 -8.21 -25.34 -2.94
C THR A 403 -8.65 -26.15 -1.72
N PRO A 404 -9.91 -26.62 -1.67
CA PRO A 404 -10.38 -27.52 -0.61
C PRO A 404 -9.91 -28.97 -0.81
N PHE A 405 -9.11 -29.22 -1.81
CA PHE A 405 -8.49 -30.50 -2.10
C PHE A 405 -6.97 -30.37 -2.07
N ALA A 406 -6.30 -31.49 -1.89
CA ALA A 406 -4.85 -31.50 -1.78
C ALA A 406 -4.18 -31.16 -3.11
N GLN A 407 -3.08 -30.41 -3.03
CA GLN A 407 -2.01 -30.47 -4.01
C GLN A 407 -1.01 -31.51 -3.50
N GLY A 408 -0.69 -32.49 -4.33
CA GLY A 408 0.03 -33.66 -3.83
C GLY A 408 -0.76 -34.35 -2.70
N THR A 409 -0.17 -34.44 -1.50
CA THR A 409 -0.76 -35.11 -0.34
C THR A 409 -1.19 -34.18 0.79
N ASN A 410 -0.49 -33.06 1.01
CA ASN A 410 -0.63 -32.25 2.22
C ASN A 410 -0.47 -30.72 1.99
N GLY A 411 -0.49 -30.29 0.73
CA GLY A 411 -0.54 -28.88 0.34
C GLY A 411 -1.90 -28.53 -0.25
N ARG A 412 -2.09 -27.25 -0.62
CA ARG A 412 -3.24 -26.76 -1.36
C ARG A 412 -2.79 -25.89 -2.52
N ASP A 413 -3.41 -26.04 -3.68
CA ASP A 413 -3.20 -25.17 -4.84
C ASP A 413 -3.97 -23.85 -4.70
N HIS A 414 -3.77 -22.92 -5.62
CA HIS A 414 -4.43 -21.62 -5.67
C HIS A 414 -5.91 -21.73 -5.97
N ASN A 415 -6.73 -20.97 -5.27
CA ASN A 415 -8.18 -20.91 -5.49
C ASN A 415 -8.67 -19.46 -5.69
N PRO A 416 -8.81 -18.97 -6.92
CA PRO A 416 -9.39 -17.66 -7.19
C PRO A 416 -10.92 -17.66 -7.18
N GLN A 417 -11.58 -18.82 -7.12
CA GLN A 417 -13.03 -18.97 -7.30
C GLN A 417 -13.84 -18.64 -6.03
N GLY A 418 -13.21 -18.70 -4.86
CA GLY A 418 -13.85 -18.38 -3.59
C GLY A 418 -12.85 -18.35 -2.46
N PHE A 419 -12.76 -17.21 -1.73
CA PHE A 419 -11.88 -17.09 -0.58
C PHE A 419 -12.43 -16.12 0.47
N SER A 420 -11.83 -16.16 1.65
CA SER A 420 -12.22 -15.31 2.77
C SER A 420 -11.25 -14.18 2.99
N MET A 421 -11.80 -13.02 3.34
CA MET A 421 -11.11 -11.87 3.90
C MET A 421 -11.91 -11.35 5.08
N TRP A 422 -11.36 -10.37 5.82
CA TRP A 422 -12.13 -9.64 6.82
C TRP A 422 -11.77 -8.16 6.84
N MET A 423 -12.72 -7.35 7.33
CA MET A 423 -12.55 -5.93 7.60
C MET A 423 -12.96 -5.63 9.04
N ALA A 424 -12.44 -4.51 9.60
CA ALA A 424 -12.81 -4.02 10.93
C ALA A 424 -12.73 -2.49 11.00
N GLY A 425 -13.53 -1.87 11.86
CA GLY A 425 -13.55 -0.43 12.07
C GLY A 425 -13.97 0.39 10.86
N GLY A 426 -13.74 1.71 10.89
CA GLY A 426 -13.98 2.61 9.77
C GLY A 426 -15.39 2.60 9.21
N GLY A 427 -16.41 2.29 10.02
CA GLY A 427 -17.81 2.20 9.61
C GLY A 427 -18.23 0.86 9.03
N ILE A 428 -17.40 -0.19 9.15
CA ILE A 428 -17.76 -1.58 8.85
C ILE A 428 -18.63 -2.15 9.97
N ARG A 429 -19.63 -2.94 9.60
CA ARG A 429 -20.48 -3.68 10.54
C ARG A 429 -19.74 -4.86 11.14
N GLY A 430 -19.16 -4.66 12.32
CA GLY A 430 -18.52 -5.74 13.10
C GLY A 430 -19.49 -6.84 13.50
N GLY A 431 -18.95 -8.02 13.84
CA GLY A 431 -19.73 -9.18 14.27
C GLY A 431 -20.53 -9.85 13.14
N THR A 432 -20.19 -9.62 11.87
CA THR A 432 -20.92 -10.14 10.72
C THR A 432 -20.13 -11.11 9.87
N VAL A 433 -20.85 -12.04 9.23
CA VAL A 433 -20.33 -12.90 8.17
C VAL A 433 -21.15 -12.61 6.92
N TYR A 434 -20.49 -12.28 5.82
CA TYR A 434 -21.12 -11.94 4.55
C TYR A 434 -20.71 -12.91 3.46
N GLY A 435 -21.72 -13.39 2.70
CA GLY A 435 -21.56 -14.32 1.61
C GLY A 435 -21.14 -15.72 2.05
N ALA A 436 -21.10 -16.63 1.10
CA ALA A 436 -20.71 -18.01 1.33
C ALA A 436 -20.00 -18.62 0.12
N THR A 437 -19.09 -19.55 0.39
CA THR A 437 -18.63 -20.54 -0.59
C THR A 437 -19.48 -21.79 -0.53
N ASP A 438 -19.36 -22.64 -1.55
CA ASP A 438 -20.03 -23.93 -1.62
C ASP A 438 -19.72 -24.85 -0.40
N GLU A 439 -20.33 -26.00 -0.33
CA GLU A 439 -20.21 -26.94 0.80
C GLU A 439 -18.77 -27.43 1.03
N TYR A 440 -17.89 -27.30 0.05
CA TYR A 440 -16.48 -27.67 0.13
C TYR A 440 -15.55 -26.46 0.32
N GLY A 441 -16.03 -25.23 0.04
CA GLY A 441 -15.22 -24.03 0.11
C GLY A 441 -14.44 -23.71 -1.17
N TYR A 442 -14.90 -24.23 -2.34
CA TYR A 442 -14.23 -24.03 -3.61
C TYR A 442 -14.70 -22.77 -4.34
N ARG A 443 -16.03 -22.62 -4.53
CA ARG A 443 -16.61 -21.50 -5.28
C ARG A 443 -17.45 -20.59 -4.39
N ALA A 444 -17.36 -19.29 -4.60
CA ALA A 444 -18.31 -18.34 -4.04
C ALA A 444 -19.69 -18.57 -4.68
N VAL A 445 -20.70 -18.87 -3.87
CA VAL A 445 -22.07 -19.22 -4.32
C VAL A 445 -23.12 -18.23 -3.84
N GLU A 446 -22.86 -17.51 -2.76
CA GLU A 446 -23.77 -16.54 -2.19
C GLU A 446 -23.08 -15.17 -2.06
N ASN A 447 -23.75 -14.11 -2.50
CA ASN A 447 -23.28 -12.73 -2.36
C ASN A 447 -21.83 -12.52 -2.83
N LYS A 448 -21.51 -13.06 -4.00
CA LYS A 448 -20.18 -12.99 -4.60
C LYS A 448 -19.66 -11.56 -4.66
N LEU A 449 -18.43 -11.34 -4.20
CA LEU A 449 -17.69 -10.09 -4.29
C LEU A 449 -16.43 -10.22 -5.16
N THR A 450 -16.16 -9.17 -5.88
CA THR A 450 -14.94 -9.00 -6.69
C THR A 450 -14.00 -7.98 -6.04
N VAL A 451 -12.79 -7.90 -6.55
CA VAL A 451 -11.82 -6.86 -6.13
C VAL A 451 -12.37 -5.45 -6.38
N HIS A 452 -13.15 -5.25 -7.46
CA HIS A 452 -13.76 -3.94 -7.72
C HIS A 452 -14.82 -3.58 -6.67
N ASP A 453 -15.58 -4.56 -6.17
CA ASP A 453 -16.55 -4.33 -5.09
C ASP A 453 -15.82 -3.99 -3.78
N LEU A 454 -14.70 -4.69 -3.47
CA LEU A 454 -13.84 -4.33 -2.33
C LEU A 454 -13.38 -2.88 -2.42
N HIS A 455 -12.82 -2.48 -3.57
CA HIS A 455 -12.35 -1.12 -3.79
C HIS A 455 -13.46 -0.08 -3.69
N ALA A 456 -14.63 -0.36 -4.28
CA ALA A 456 -15.78 0.54 -4.21
C ALA A 456 -16.23 0.79 -2.76
N ASN A 457 -16.33 -0.27 -1.94
CA ASN A 457 -16.72 -0.16 -0.54
C ASN A 457 -15.65 0.54 0.31
N MET A 458 -14.36 0.29 0.08
CA MET A 458 -13.27 1.04 0.73
C MET A 458 -13.34 2.53 0.42
N LEU A 459 -13.51 2.89 -0.87
CA LEU A 459 -13.63 4.28 -1.29
C LEU A 459 -14.87 4.95 -0.69
N TYR A 460 -16.02 4.26 -0.68
CA TYR A 460 -17.26 4.75 -0.08
C TYR A 460 -17.09 5.06 1.42
N LEU A 461 -16.48 4.16 2.18
CA LEU A 461 -16.22 4.37 3.61
C LEU A 461 -15.29 5.56 3.86
N LEU A 462 -14.38 5.85 2.95
CA LEU A 462 -13.51 7.04 2.96
C LEU A 462 -14.23 8.32 2.48
N GLY A 463 -15.51 8.23 2.10
CA GLY A 463 -16.28 9.36 1.58
C GLY A 463 -16.01 9.67 0.11
N ILE A 464 -15.44 8.73 -0.65
CA ILE A 464 -15.21 8.87 -2.08
C ILE A 464 -16.30 8.13 -2.86
N ASP A 465 -17.00 8.86 -3.72
CA ASP A 465 -17.79 8.23 -4.77
C ASP A 465 -16.84 7.70 -5.85
N HIS A 466 -16.72 6.38 -5.93
CA HIS A 466 -15.78 5.70 -6.84
C HIS A 466 -16.13 5.93 -8.32
N THR A 467 -17.34 6.40 -8.64
CA THR A 467 -17.75 6.71 -10.02
C THR A 467 -17.36 8.12 -10.43
N ARG A 468 -17.15 9.02 -9.45
CA ARG A 468 -16.79 10.43 -9.66
C ARG A 468 -15.29 10.68 -9.57
N LEU A 469 -14.54 9.83 -8.86
CA LEU A 469 -13.09 9.97 -8.76
C LEU A 469 -12.45 9.43 -10.05
N THR A 470 -12.10 10.33 -10.95
CA THR A 470 -11.52 10.00 -12.25
C THR A 470 -10.20 10.73 -12.49
N PHE A 471 -9.42 10.20 -13.40
CA PHE A 471 -8.22 10.85 -13.95
C PHE A 471 -8.22 10.73 -15.48
N ARG A 472 -7.95 11.82 -16.19
CA ARG A 472 -7.91 11.85 -17.66
C ARG A 472 -6.63 11.20 -18.17
N PHE A 473 -6.75 10.02 -18.77
CA PHE A 473 -5.61 9.28 -19.31
C PHE A 473 -5.97 8.57 -20.61
N GLY A 474 -5.10 8.67 -21.62
CA GLY A 474 -5.31 8.01 -22.90
C GLY A 474 -6.62 8.41 -23.61
N GLY A 475 -7.05 9.66 -23.45
CA GLY A 475 -8.25 10.18 -24.10
C GLY A 475 -9.57 9.88 -23.39
N ARG A 476 -9.57 9.16 -22.25
CA ARG A 476 -10.77 8.83 -21.45
C ARG A 476 -10.59 9.16 -19.97
N ASP A 477 -11.68 9.29 -19.24
CA ASP A 477 -11.67 9.39 -17.79
C ASP A 477 -11.62 8.00 -17.20
N VAL A 478 -10.51 7.70 -16.50
CA VAL A 478 -10.24 6.40 -15.90
C VAL A 478 -10.49 6.48 -14.39
N ARG A 479 -11.04 5.43 -13.80
CA ARG A 479 -11.26 5.26 -12.36
C ARG A 479 -10.74 3.92 -11.87
N LEU A 480 -10.51 3.78 -10.55
CA LEU A 480 -10.00 2.56 -9.93
C LEU A 480 -10.85 1.33 -10.24
N THR A 481 -12.15 1.47 -10.17
CA THR A 481 -13.12 0.38 -10.34
C THR A 481 -13.52 0.13 -11.79
N ASP A 482 -12.95 0.86 -12.75
CA ASP A 482 -13.31 0.85 -14.17
C ASP A 482 -14.85 1.00 -14.35
N VAL A 483 -15.53 0.06 -14.99
CA VAL A 483 -16.99 0.06 -15.15
C VAL A 483 -17.72 -0.77 -14.07
N HIS A 484 -16.99 -1.29 -13.11
CA HIS A 484 -17.45 -2.21 -12.07
C HIS A 484 -17.55 -1.52 -10.71
N GLY A 485 -17.79 -2.32 -9.68
CA GLY A 485 -17.83 -1.90 -8.27
C GLY A 485 -19.25 -1.66 -7.78
N ARG A 486 -19.67 -2.47 -6.80
CA ARG A 486 -20.96 -2.40 -6.14
C ARG A 486 -20.76 -2.01 -4.67
N ILE A 487 -21.51 -1.01 -4.21
CA ILE A 487 -21.60 -0.72 -2.77
C ILE A 487 -22.51 -1.74 -2.12
N VAL A 488 -22.04 -2.37 -1.06
CA VAL A 488 -22.74 -3.42 -0.31
C VAL A 488 -23.15 -2.86 1.06
N ASN A 489 -24.38 -2.46 1.17
CA ASN A 489 -24.92 -1.81 2.38
C ASN A 489 -24.89 -2.73 3.60
N GLU A 490 -24.97 -4.04 3.40
CA GLU A 490 -24.92 -5.03 4.46
C GLU A 490 -23.58 -5.06 5.21
N LEU A 491 -22.50 -4.63 4.56
CA LEU A 491 -21.17 -4.49 5.19
C LEU A 491 -21.04 -3.22 6.02
N ILE A 492 -21.94 -2.25 5.87
CA ILE A 492 -21.82 -0.91 6.41
C ILE A 492 -22.65 -0.78 7.69
N ALA A 493 -22.06 -0.20 8.76
CA ALA A 493 -22.71 0.00 10.06
C ALA A 493 -23.72 1.18 10.05
#